data_a987aeb8d394994291d742ad237de79b
#
_entry.id   a987aeb8d394994291d742ad237de79b
#
_cell.length_a   1.000
_cell.length_b   1.000
_cell.length_c   1.000
_cell.angle_alpha   90.00
_cell.angle_beta   90.00
_cell.angle_gamma   90.00
#
_symmetry.space_group_name_H-M   'P 1'
#
loop_
_entity.id
_entity.type
_entity.pdbx_description
1 polymer ?
#
loop_
_entity_poly.entity_id
_entity_poly.type
_entity_poly.pdbx_seq_one_letter_code
_entity_poly.pdbx_strand_id
1 'polypeptide(L)'
;VVHATSTGAMYSDVAERYAADDYMQKGTVVMIGGTEEITEATGEMTDRVFGVTSTQPAFMMNSSAGNNDSHPYIAMVGRVPVRVIGTANKGDRIVLSDTKGVARALAANETANCNQVVGVVLQNKTDAAENTIECVVQCRV
;
A
#
# COMPACT_ATOMS: atom_id res chain seq x y z
N VAL A 1 27.18 -5.04 4.77
CA VAL A 1 26.71 -5.99 3.77
C VAL A 1 25.41 -5.49 3.18
N VAL A 2 25.37 -5.38 1.90
CA VAL A 2 24.15 -5.00 1.20
C VAL A 2 23.38 -6.27 0.89
N HIS A 3 22.18 -6.37 1.44
CA HIS A 3 21.28 -7.49 1.16
C HIS A 3 20.21 -7.07 0.16
N ALA A 4 20.56 -6.20 -0.75
CA ALA A 4 19.64 -5.77 -1.79
C ALA A 4 19.49 -6.85 -2.85
N THR A 5 18.28 -7.02 -3.35
CA THR A 5 18.06 -7.85 -4.53
C THR A 5 18.78 -7.20 -5.70
N SER A 6 19.51 -7.99 -6.45
CA SER A 6 20.28 -7.48 -7.57
C SER A 6 19.38 -7.03 -8.72
N THR A 7 19.99 -6.53 -9.77
CA THR A 7 19.32 -6.13 -11.00
C THR A 7 18.40 -7.22 -11.52
N GLY A 8 17.25 -6.83 -12.01
CA GLY A 8 16.19 -7.75 -12.40
C GLY A 8 15.24 -8.08 -11.27
N ALA A 9 15.40 -7.43 -10.12
CA ALA A 9 14.48 -7.59 -9.01
C ALA A 9 13.06 -7.23 -9.43
N MET A 10 12.11 -8.09 -9.03
CA MET A 10 10.69 -7.85 -9.28
C MET A 10 10.11 -6.78 -8.36
N TYR A 11 10.82 -6.44 -7.30
CA TYR A 11 10.36 -5.56 -6.24
C TYR A 11 11.32 -4.39 -6.11
N SER A 12 10.78 -3.20 -5.91
CA SER A 12 11.58 -1.98 -5.78
C SER A 12 11.07 -1.08 -4.65
N ASP A 13 10.29 -1.64 -3.74
CA ASP A 13 9.75 -0.90 -2.61
C ASP A 13 10.69 -0.95 -1.40
N VAL A 14 10.63 0.11 -0.61
CA VAL A 14 11.30 0.22 0.68
C VAL A 14 10.23 0.05 1.75
N ALA A 15 10.45 -0.90 2.66
CA ALA A 15 9.45 -1.24 3.65
C ALA A 15 10.06 -1.55 5.01
N GLU A 16 9.28 -1.30 6.06
CA GLU A 16 9.65 -1.58 7.44
C GLU A 16 8.56 -2.43 8.07
N ARG A 17 8.95 -3.31 9.01
CA ARG A 17 7.98 -4.07 9.78
C ARG A 17 7.36 -3.21 10.86
N TYR A 18 6.03 -3.31 10.97
CA TYR A 18 5.25 -2.70 12.03
C TYR A 18 4.32 -3.73 12.66
N ALA A 19 4.09 -3.61 13.96
CA ALA A 19 3.16 -4.50 14.66
C ALA A 19 1.73 -4.21 14.19
N ALA A 20 1.05 -5.23 13.68
CA ALA A 20 -0.32 -5.14 13.21
C ALA A 20 -1.28 -5.76 14.20
N ASP A 21 -2.48 -5.19 14.32
CA ASP A 21 -3.51 -5.71 15.22
C ASP A 21 -4.20 -6.96 14.68
N ASP A 22 -4.04 -7.27 13.40
CA ASP A 22 -4.58 -8.47 12.78
C ASP A 22 -3.77 -8.82 11.54
N TYR A 23 -3.97 -10.04 11.03
CA TYR A 23 -3.36 -10.45 9.76
C TYR A 23 -3.91 -9.59 8.62
N MET A 24 -3.02 -9.18 7.73
CA MET A 24 -3.39 -8.41 6.54
C MET A 24 -2.79 -9.07 5.31
N GLN A 25 -3.61 -9.32 4.29
CA GLN A 25 -3.06 -9.83 3.03
C GLN A 25 -2.24 -8.74 2.33
N LYS A 26 -1.33 -9.16 1.44
CA LYS A 26 -0.47 -8.23 0.72
C LYS A 26 -1.31 -7.22 -0.07
N GLY A 27 -0.79 -6.02 -0.22
CA GLY A 27 -1.45 -4.97 -0.97
C GLY A 27 -2.52 -4.21 -0.18
N THR A 28 -2.63 -4.47 1.12
CA THR A 28 -3.61 -3.80 1.98
C THR A 28 -3.10 -2.42 2.37
N VAL A 29 -3.95 -1.41 2.19
CA VAL A 29 -3.66 -0.04 2.63
C VAL A 29 -3.83 0.04 4.15
N VAL A 30 -2.83 0.59 4.83
CA VAL A 30 -2.81 0.67 6.28
C VAL A 30 -2.71 2.11 6.77
N MET A 31 -3.09 2.31 8.04
CA MET A 31 -2.91 3.56 8.76
C MET A 31 -2.30 3.26 10.13
N ILE A 32 -1.68 4.26 10.73
CA ILE A 32 -1.23 4.18 12.12
C ILE A 32 -2.47 4.18 13.00
N GLY A 33 -2.57 3.22 13.89
CA GLY A 33 -3.71 3.11 14.79
C GLY A 33 -4.01 1.67 15.16
N GLY A 34 -5.21 1.47 15.73
CA GLY A 34 -5.63 0.17 16.22
C GLY A 34 -5.04 -0.13 17.58
N THR A 35 -4.99 -1.42 17.93
CA THR A 35 -4.49 -1.86 19.24
C THR A 35 -2.97 -2.03 19.27
N GLU A 36 -2.36 -2.17 18.08
CA GLU A 36 -0.91 -2.23 17.93
C GLU A 36 -0.44 -0.96 17.22
N GLU A 37 0.55 -1.06 16.34
CA GLU A 37 1.08 0.13 15.66
C GLU A 37 0.27 0.50 14.42
N ILE A 38 -0.15 -0.50 13.66
CA ILE A 38 -0.90 -0.28 12.41
C ILE A 38 -2.17 -1.11 12.36
N THR A 39 -3.11 -0.62 11.57
CA THR A 39 -4.37 -1.31 11.28
C THR A 39 -4.75 -1.05 9.82
N GLU A 40 -5.70 -1.84 9.31
CA GLU A 40 -6.24 -1.59 7.96
C GLU A 40 -6.87 -0.20 7.91
N ALA A 41 -6.56 0.56 6.87
CA ALA A 41 -7.09 1.92 6.71
C ALA A 41 -8.61 1.88 6.54
N THR A 42 -9.30 2.78 7.23
CA THR A 42 -10.76 2.91 7.19
C THR A 42 -11.16 4.36 6.91
N GLY A 43 -12.33 4.53 6.31
CA GLY A 43 -12.86 5.83 5.97
C GLY A 43 -12.53 6.21 4.53
N GLU A 44 -13.58 6.35 3.69
CA GLU A 44 -13.38 6.69 2.29
C GLU A 44 -12.62 8.00 2.14
N MET A 45 -11.56 8.00 1.32
CA MET A 45 -10.66 9.13 1.10
C MET A 45 -10.01 9.64 2.39
N THR A 46 -9.77 8.76 3.37
CA THR A 46 -9.10 9.18 4.60
C THR A 46 -7.74 9.83 4.29
N ASP A 47 -7.37 10.82 5.07
CA ASP A 47 -6.07 11.46 4.99
C ASP A 47 -5.04 10.80 5.93
N ARG A 48 -5.37 9.64 6.50
CA ARG A 48 -4.51 8.92 7.44
C ARG A 48 -3.78 7.74 6.80
N VAL A 49 -3.77 7.65 5.49
CA VAL A 49 -3.03 6.59 4.77
C VAL A 49 -1.56 6.67 5.14
N PHE A 50 -0.98 5.52 5.53
CA PHE A 50 0.43 5.44 5.90
C PHE A 50 1.26 4.67 4.87
N GLY A 51 0.80 3.52 4.43
CA GLY A 51 1.51 2.68 3.48
C GLY A 51 0.71 1.48 3.05
N VAL A 52 1.37 0.51 2.44
CA VAL A 52 0.74 -0.67 1.86
C VAL A 52 1.53 -1.91 2.27
N THR A 53 0.84 -2.97 2.67
CA THR A 53 1.52 -4.21 3.06
C THR A 53 2.24 -4.83 1.86
N SER A 54 3.48 -5.26 2.08
CA SER A 54 4.34 -5.87 1.09
C SER A 54 4.93 -7.16 1.65
N THR A 55 5.00 -8.22 0.85
CA THR A 55 5.53 -9.50 1.33
C THR A 55 7.01 -9.68 1.03
N GLN A 56 7.52 -9.03 -0.02
CA GLN A 56 8.90 -9.17 -0.47
C GLN A 56 9.46 -7.83 -0.94
N PRO A 57 9.65 -6.87 -0.02
CA PRO A 57 10.21 -5.58 -0.41
C PRO A 57 11.66 -5.74 -0.86
N ALA A 58 12.11 -4.84 -1.73
CA ALA A 58 13.49 -4.83 -2.20
C ALA A 58 14.44 -4.40 -1.10
N PHE A 59 14.00 -3.50 -0.23
CA PHE A 59 14.77 -3.02 0.90
C PHE A 59 13.95 -3.17 2.17
N MET A 60 14.47 -3.95 3.13
CA MET A 60 13.73 -4.37 4.31
C MET A 60 14.34 -3.77 5.57
N MET A 61 13.53 -3.11 6.39
CA MET A 61 13.93 -2.56 7.66
C MET A 61 13.18 -3.24 8.80
N ASN A 62 13.83 -3.34 9.95
CA ASN A 62 13.26 -3.93 11.14
C ASN A 62 12.85 -5.40 10.97
N SER A 63 13.60 -6.15 10.16
CA SER A 63 13.22 -7.51 9.75
C SER A 63 13.08 -8.49 10.91
N SER A 64 13.79 -8.27 12.01
CA SER A 64 13.77 -9.15 13.18
C SER A 64 12.61 -8.88 14.13
N ALA A 65 11.77 -7.88 13.88
CA ALA A 65 10.69 -7.51 14.80
C ALA A 65 9.61 -8.59 14.92
N GLY A 66 9.43 -9.41 13.87
CA GLY A 66 8.42 -10.46 13.86
C GLY A 66 8.32 -11.11 12.50
N ASN A 67 7.18 -11.72 12.20
CA ASN A 67 6.92 -12.35 10.92
C ASN A 67 5.87 -11.57 10.12
N ASN A 68 5.54 -12.04 8.92
CA ASN A 68 4.59 -11.36 8.04
C ASN A 68 3.15 -11.35 8.59
N ASP A 69 2.81 -12.25 9.51
CA ASP A 69 1.46 -12.28 10.09
C ASP A 69 1.32 -11.28 11.23
N SER A 70 2.32 -11.19 12.10
CA SER A 70 2.28 -10.30 13.26
C SER A 70 2.86 -8.92 12.99
N HIS A 71 3.88 -8.85 12.12
CA HIS A 71 4.63 -7.63 11.81
C HIS A 71 4.87 -7.56 10.30
N PRO A 72 3.83 -7.31 9.50
CA PRO A 72 4.00 -7.22 8.05
C PRO A 72 4.94 -6.09 7.67
N TYR A 73 5.61 -6.23 6.53
CA TYR A 73 6.33 -5.13 5.93
C TYR A 73 5.34 -4.12 5.37
N ILE A 74 5.54 -2.86 5.67
CA ILE A 74 4.73 -1.77 5.13
C ILE A 74 5.59 -0.98 4.15
N ALA A 75 5.21 -1.02 2.88
CA ALA A 75 5.88 -0.26 1.83
C ALA A 75 5.53 1.22 1.98
N MET A 76 6.56 2.06 2.03
CA MET A 76 6.41 3.50 2.19
C MET A 76 6.82 4.24 0.94
N VAL A 77 7.63 3.64 0.09
CA VAL A 77 8.08 4.23 -1.17
C VAL A 77 8.43 3.13 -2.17
N GLY A 78 8.13 3.36 -3.43
CA GLY A 78 8.50 2.48 -4.52
C GLY A 78 7.33 1.74 -5.14
N ARG A 79 7.63 0.77 -5.99
CA ARG A 79 6.63 -0.04 -6.70
C ARG A 79 6.13 -1.15 -5.79
N VAL A 80 4.81 -1.28 -5.67
CA VAL A 80 4.18 -2.33 -4.86
C VAL A 80 2.81 -2.66 -5.43
N PRO A 81 2.38 -3.95 -5.39
CA PRO A 81 1.00 -4.29 -5.71
C PRO A 81 0.06 -3.75 -4.64
N VAL A 82 -1.04 -3.14 -5.06
CA VAL A 82 -2.06 -2.57 -4.17
C VAL A 82 -3.42 -3.16 -4.50
N ARG A 83 -4.21 -3.47 -3.49
CA ARG A 83 -5.59 -3.93 -3.68
C ARG A 83 -6.45 -2.75 -4.11
N VAL A 84 -7.03 -2.86 -5.29
CA VAL A 84 -7.86 -1.79 -5.89
C VAL A 84 -9.20 -2.38 -6.31
N ILE A 85 -10.28 -1.72 -5.96
CA ILE A 85 -11.63 -2.05 -6.39
C ILE A 85 -12.08 -1.03 -7.45
N GLY A 86 -12.87 -1.50 -8.43
CA GLY A 86 -13.29 -0.65 -9.53
C GLY A 86 -12.23 -0.55 -10.61
N THR A 87 -12.55 0.17 -11.68
CA THR A 87 -11.64 0.36 -12.80
C THR A 87 -10.63 1.48 -12.51
N ALA A 88 -9.47 1.41 -13.14
CA ALA A 88 -8.44 2.43 -13.03
C ALA A 88 -7.62 2.47 -14.31
N ASN A 89 -7.19 3.65 -14.70
CA ASN A 89 -6.31 3.84 -15.84
C ASN A 89 -4.89 4.13 -15.37
N LYS A 90 -3.93 3.67 -16.14
CA LYS A 90 -2.52 3.98 -15.89
C LYS A 90 -2.35 5.48 -15.68
N GLY A 91 -1.70 5.87 -14.59
CA GLY A 91 -1.50 7.27 -14.22
C GLY A 91 -2.53 7.82 -13.25
N ASP A 92 -3.61 7.10 -13.01
CA ASP A 92 -4.62 7.54 -12.04
C ASP A 92 -4.04 7.53 -10.63
N ARG A 93 -4.41 8.52 -9.84
CA ARG A 93 -4.17 8.49 -8.40
C ARG A 93 -5.22 7.63 -7.74
N ILE A 94 -4.81 6.91 -6.70
CA ILE A 94 -5.70 6.06 -5.91
C ILE A 94 -5.80 6.59 -4.49
N VAL A 95 -7.00 6.48 -3.94
CA VAL A 95 -7.36 6.87 -2.57
C VAL A 95 -8.02 5.69 -1.89
N LEU A 96 -8.22 5.74 -0.58
CA LEU A 96 -8.95 4.67 0.09
C LEU A 96 -10.40 4.66 -0.37
N SER A 97 -10.91 3.45 -0.66
CA SER A 97 -12.30 3.24 -0.99
C SER A 97 -13.15 3.16 0.29
N ASP A 98 -14.44 2.88 0.15
CA ASP A 98 -15.31 2.58 1.29
C ASP A 98 -15.09 1.18 1.84
N THR A 99 -14.28 0.37 1.18
CA THR A 99 -13.90 -0.97 1.65
C THR A 99 -12.59 -0.86 2.42
N LYS A 100 -12.59 -1.33 3.66
CA LYS A 100 -11.44 -1.27 4.55
C LYS A 100 -10.20 -1.89 3.91
N GLY A 101 -9.10 -1.15 3.89
CA GLY A 101 -7.81 -1.62 3.37
C GLY A 101 -7.69 -1.67 1.85
N VAL A 102 -8.72 -1.26 1.11
CA VAL A 102 -8.77 -1.36 -0.36
C VAL A 102 -8.86 0.03 -0.98
N ALA A 103 -8.02 0.29 -1.97
CA ALA A 103 -8.00 1.57 -2.69
C ALA A 103 -8.99 1.57 -3.88
N ARG A 104 -9.24 2.76 -4.39
CA ARG A 104 -9.97 3.00 -5.64
C ARG A 104 -9.35 4.17 -6.40
N ALA A 105 -9.62 4.26 -7.68
CA ALA A 105 -9.20 5.42 -8.45
C ALA A 105 -9.91 6.68 -7.98
N LEU A 106 -9.18 7.80 -7.97
CA LEU A 106 -9.77 9.11 -7.73
C LEU A 106 -10.60 9.49 -8.96
N ALA A 107 -11.86 9.88 -8.75
CA ALA A 107 -12.74 10.27 -9.84
C ALA A 107 -12.35 11.64 -10.40
N ALA A 108 -12.71 11.92 -11.66
CA ALA A 108 -12.35 13.16 -12.34
C ALA A 108 -12.90 14.42 -11.64
N ASN A 109 -14.04 14.26 -10.96
CA ASN A 109 -14.68 15.38 -10.24
C ASN A 109 -14.26 15.46 -8.77
N GLU A 110 -13.34 14.60 -8.33
CA GLU A 110 -12.85 14.60 -6.96
C GLU A 110 -11.48 15.26 -6.90
N THR A 111 -11.18 15.87 -5.75
CA THR A 111 -9.84 16.36 -5.44
C THR A 111 -9.34 15.70 -4.17
N ALA A 112 -8.04 15.47 -4.10
CA ALA A 112 -7.40 14.86 -2.94
C ALA A 112 -6.07 15.57 -2.65
N ASN A 113 -5.75 15.72 -1.38
CA ASN A 113 -4.41 16.19 -0.99
C ASN A 113 -3.45 15.02 -0.91
N CYS A 114 -2.16 15.30 -0.73
CA CYS A 114 -1.12 14.27 -0.74
C CYS A 114 -1.30 13.22 0.36
N ASN A 115 -1.92 13.58 1.48
CA ASN A 115 -2.14 12.65 2.59
C ASN A 115 -3.28 11.65 2.30
N GLN A 116 -4.15 11.96 1.36
CA GLN A 116 -5.22 11.07 0.95
C GLN A 116 -4.81 10.10 -0.15
N VAL A 117 -3.75 10.43 -0.90
CA VAL A 117 -3.33 9.62 -2.06
C VAL A 117 -2.49 8.45 -1.59
N VAL A 118 -2.91 7.23 -1.93
CA VAL A 118 -2.14 6.01 -1.67
C VAL A 118 -0.97 5.90 -2.64
N GLY A 119 -1.20 6.20 -3.90
CA GLY A 119 -0.19 6.07 -4.93
C GLY A 119 -0.74 6.36 -6.31
N VAL A 120 0.04 6.01 -7.33
CA VAL A 120 -0.29 6.18 -8.74
C VAL A 120 -0.25 4.83 -9.43
N VAL A 121 -1.27 4.54 -10.23
CA VAL A 121 -1.44 3.26 -10.92
C VAL A 121 -0.49 3.17 -12.11
N LEU A 122 0.19 2.03 -12.25
CA LEU A 122 1.14 1.77 -13.33
C LEU A 122 0.55 0.96 -14.48
N GLN A 123 -0.63 0.40 -14.31
CA GLN A 123 -1.26 -0.45 -15.32
C GLN A 123 -2.76 -0.21 -15.36
N ASN A 124 -3.37 -0.45 -16.52
CA ASN A 124 -4.82 -0.32 -16.65
C ASN A 124 -5.52 -1.49 -15.95
N LYS A 125 -6.59 -1.18 -15.24
CA LYS A 125 -7.48 -2.17 -14.63
C LYS A 125 -8.86 -1.97 -15.25
N THR A 126 -9.33 -2.97 -16.00
CA THR A 126 -10.55 -2.84 -16.81
C THR A 126 -11.77 -3.47 -16.18
N ASP A 127 -11.62 -4.32 -15.17
CA ASP A 127 -12.75 -4.91 -14.46
C ASP A 127 -13.08 -4.15 -13.18
N ALA A 128 -14.30 -4.35 -12.66
CA ALA A 128 -14.77 -3.67 -11.46
C ALA A 128 -14.45 -4.44 -10.18
N ALA A 129 -13.97 -5.67 -10.27
CA ALA A 129 -13.68 -6.49 -9.09
C ALA A 129 -12.46 -5.98 -8.33
N GLU A 130 -12.33 -6.39 -7.08
CA GLU A 130 -11.13 -6.11 -6.30
C GLU A 130 -10.00 -7.00 -6.80
N ASN A 131 -8.89 -6.39 -7.22
CA ASN A 131 -7.66 -7.09 -7.64
C ASN A 131 -6.46 -6.30 -7.17
N THR A 132 -5.30 -6.95 -7.08
CA THR A 132 -4.04 -6.23 -6.87
C THR A 132 -3.50 -5.75 -8.21
N ILE A 133 -3.07 -4.51 -8.27
CA ILE A 133 -2.44 -3.93 -9.45
C ILE A 133 -1.18 -3.19 -9.05
N GLU A 134 -0.23 -3.09 -9.98
CA GLU A 134 1.04 -2.41 -9.72
C GLU A 134 0.84 -0.91 -9.59
N CYS A 135 1.37 -0.35 -8.51
CA CYS A 135 1.32 1.07 -8.21
C CYS A 135 2.68 1.57 -7.72
N VAL A 136 2.86 2.87 -7.76
CA VAL A 136 3.99 3.53 -7.10
C VAL A 136 3.45 4.27 -5.89
N VAL A 137 4.03 4.02 -4.71
CA VAL A 137 3.69 4.72 -3.48
C VAL A 137 4.84 5.61 -3.05
N GLN A 138 4.55 6.63 -2.25
CA GLN A 138 5.54 7.59 -1.75
C GLN A 138 5.35 7.82 -0.26
N CYS A 139 6.44 8.11 0.42
CA CYS A 139 6.41 8.51 1.83
C CYS A 139 5.68 9.86 1.97
N ARG A 140 4.82 9.95 3.01
CA ARG A 140 3.91 11.10 3.22
C ARG A 140 4.13 11.83 4.52
N VAL A 141 5.16 11.53 5.17
CA VAL A 141 5.42 12.16 6.46
C VAL A 141 5.89 13.60 6.29
#